data_b040eb82e2737b979fb20dc238f84f71
#
_entry.id   b040eb82e2737b979fb20dc238f84f71
#
_cell.length_a   1.000
_cell.length_b   1.000
_cell.length_c   1.000
_cell.angle_alpha   90.00
_cell.angle_beta   90.00
_cell.angle_gamma   90.00
#
_symmetry.space_group_name_H-M   'P 1'
#
loop_
_entity.id
_entity.type
_entity.pdbx_description
1 polymer ?
#
loop_
_entity_poly.entity_id
_entity_poly.type
_entity_poly.pdbx_seq_one_letter_code
_entity_poly.pdbx_strand_id
1 'polypeptide(L)'
;MRKLALLLALTMVVSFAGCSSNKNGVEKKQNEIRTEDQVEKNMEKFLHDGDTYTAELFVEMADAYEGVLEGEDRQRYVFDLRSKEEYDAGHIVEAINIDPTTADFDAIIEKTPSDYSVYVIGNTDEEAKTFVANLKATDEEKLFAYAIVGGYEALEKAEGIDKYISTEPGDFSDFTRTEAAKKFEELEAEGKIKEAE
;
A
#
# COMPACT_ATOMS: atom_id res chain seq x y z
N MET A 1 7.73 -39.55 14.87
CA MET A 1 8.61 -39.63 13.69
C MET A 1 8.53 -38.28 12.97
N ARG A 2 9.63 -37.53 13.09
CA ARG A 2 9.75 -36.18 12.57
C ARG A 2 9.91 -36.22 11.05
N LYS A 3 9.09 -35.50 10.30
CA LYS A 3 9.34 -35.26 8.88
C LYS A 3 9.81 -33.82 8.72
N LEU A 4 11.09 -33.69 8.46
CA LEU A 4 11.79 -32.49 8.02
C LEU A 4 11.26 -32.12 6.64
N ALA A 5 10.71 -30.93 6.49
CA ALA A 5 10.45 -30.33 5.19
C ALA A 5 11.67 -29.49 4.79
N LEU A 6 12.22 -29.83 3.64
CA LEU A 6 13.42 -29.25 3.04
C LEU A 6 13.04 -27.91 2.38
N LEU A 7 13.52 -26.79 2.92
CA LEU A 7 13.49 -25.50 2.22
C LEU A 7 14.58 -25.51 1.15
N LEU A 8 14.19 -25.39 -0.11
CA LEU A 8 15.12 -25.06 -1.18
C LEU A 8 15.32 -23.54 -1.22
N ALA A 9 16.45 -23.10 -0.69
CA ALA A 9 16.92 -21.75 -0.89
C ALA A 9 17.47 -21.60 -2.32
N LEU A 10 16.86 -20.74 -3.13
CA LEU A 10 17.39 -20.34 -4.43
C LEU A 10 18.13 -19.03 -4.24
N THR A 11 19.43 -19.10 -3.97
CA THR A 11 20.33 -17.93 -3.93
C THR A 11 20.72 -17.56 -5.37
N MET A 12 20.18 -16.47 -5.88
CA MET A 12 20.78 -15.77 -7.03
C MET A 12 21.63 -14.60 -6.54
N VAL A 13 22.93 -14.84 -6.49
CA VAL A 13 23.93 -13.79 -6.33
C VAL A 13 24.18 -13.19 -7.73
N VAL A 14 23.74 -11.96 -7.94
CA VAL A 14 24.17 -11.17 -9.12
C VAL A 14 25.13 -10.11 -8.63
N SER A 15 26.41 -10.38 -8.84
CA SER A 15 27.49 -9.42 -8.65
C SER A 15 27.59 -8.50 -9.84
N PHE A 16 27.31 -7.22 -9.68
CA PHE A 16 27.72 -6.19 -10.63
C PHE A 16 28.76 -5.28 -9.98
N ALA A 17 29.99 -5.49 -10.36
CA ALA A 17 31.08 -4.51 -10.20
C ALA A 17 31.09 -3.62 -11.44
N GLY A 18 31.00 -2.31 -11.23
CA GLY A 18 31.15 -1.33 -12.31
C GLY A 18 31.29 0.07 -11.74
N CYS A 19 32.54 0.50 -11.52
CA CYS A 19 32.88 1.88 -11.23
C CYS A 19 32.59 2.77 -12.45
N SER A 20 31.92 3.89 -12.23
CA SER A 20 32.25 5.13 -12.94
C SER A 20 31.76 6.34 -12.17
N SER A 21 32.72 7.19 -11.84
CA SER A 21 32.59 8.49 -11.20
C SER A 21 31.89 9.48 -12.14
N ASN A 22 30.80 10.12 -11.69
CA ASN A 22 30.51 11.48 -12.08
C ASN A 22 29.75 12.25 -10.98
N LYS A 23 30.31 13.41 -10.64
CA LYS A 23 29.82 14.33 -9.64
C LYS A 23 28.66 15.14 -10.20
N ASN A 24 27.46 14.97 -9.67
CA ASN A 24 26.48 16.02 -9.40
C ASN A 24 25.35 15.36 -8.58
N GLY A 25 25.29 15.75 -7.31
CA GLY A 25 24.47 15.08 -6.32
C GLY A 25 22.96 15.34 -6.50
N VAL A 26 22.29 14.32 -6.89
CA VAL A 26 21.02 13.86 -6.35
C VAL A 26 21.21 12.36 -6.25
N GLU A 27 21.58 11.87 -5.08
CA GLU A 27 21.53 10.44 -4.78
C GLU A 27 20.06 10.04 -4.87
N LYS A 28 19.68 9.44 -6.02
CA LYS A 28 18.51 8.59 -6.05
C LYS A 28 18.80 7.48 -5.06
N LYS A 29 18.11 7.48 -3.90
CA LYS A 29 18.03 6.30 -3.05
C LYS A 29 17.54 5.18 -3.97
N GLN A 30 18.44 4.23 -4.29
CA GLN A 30 18.02 3.01 -4.95
C GLN A 30 17.03 2.34 -4.02
N ASN A 31 15.90 1.91 -4.56
CA ASN A 31 14.98 1.00 -3.86
C ASN A 31 15.79 -0.17 -3.34
N GLU A 32 16.17 -0.14 -2.07
CA GLU A 32 16.81 -1.28 -1.42
C GLU A 32 15.71 -2.33 -1.27
N ILE A 33 15.86 -3.43 -2.00
CA ILE A 33 15.04 -4.62 -1.78
C ILE A 33 15.17 -4.94 -0.30
N ARG A 34 14.06 -4.82 0.44
CA ARG A 34 14.04 -5.09 1.88
C ARG A 34 14.44 -6.54 2.12
N THR A 35 15.40 -6.76 2.98
CA THR A 35 15.85 -8.11 3.35
C THR A 35 14.76 -8.82 4.15
N GLU A 36 14.75 -10.16 4.15
CA GLU A 36 13.83 -10.96 4.98
C GLU A 36 13.83 -10.50 6.44
N ASP A 37 15.02 -10.21 7.01
CA ASP A 37 15.17 -9.69 8.37
C ASP A 37 14.50 -8.32 8.58
N GLN A 38 14.49 -7.45 7.57
CA GLN A 38 13.82 -6.15 7.64
C GLN A 38 12.30 -6.30 7.56
N VAL A 39 11.83 -7.20 6.71
CA VAL A 39 10.41 -7.55 6.60
C VAL A 39 9.89 -8.09 7.93
N GLU A 40 10.58 -9.07 8.53
CA GLU A 40 10.20 -9.65 9.83
C GLU A 40 10.15 -8.58 10.94
N LYS A 41 11.18 -7.73 11.03
CA LYS A 41 11.19 -6.61 11.98
C LYS A 41 10.08 -5.59 11.76
N ASN A 42 9.76 -5.29 10.50
CA ASN A 42 8.66 -4.39 10.20
C ASN A 42 7.31 -5.02 10.59
N MET A 43 7.12 -6.31 10.32
CA MET A 43 5.92 -7.05 10.74
C MET A 43 5.75 -7.02 12.25
N GLU A 44 6.80 -7.32 13.01
CA GLU A 44 6.75 -7.31 14.48
C GLU A 44 6.49 -5.92 15.07
N LYS A 45 7.05 -4.88 14.47
CA LYS A 45 6.99 -3.53 15.03
C LYS A 45 5.75 -2.75 14.59
N PHE A 46 5.32 -2.89 13.34
CA PHE A 46 4.36 -1.99 12.70
C PHE A 46 3.02 -2.64 12.36
N LEU A 47 2.89 -3.96 12.47
CA LEU A 47 1.62 -4.65 12.27
C LEU A 47 0.98 -5.01 13.62
N HIS A 48 -0.24 -4.55 13.84
CA HIS A 48 -1.00 -4.78 15.07
C HIS A 48 -2.26 -5.62 14.79
N ASP A 49 -2.85 -6.21 15.82
CA ASP A 49 -4.05 -7.06 15.70
C ASP A 49 -5.25 -6.38 15.02
N GLY A 50 -5.33 -5.05 15.11
CA GLY A 50 -6.37 -4.24 14.48
C GLY A 50 -6.11 -3.88 13.00
N ASP A 51 -4.97 -4.27 12.44
CA ASP A 51 -4.56 -3.90 11.08
C ASP A 51 -5.02 -4.90 10.02
N THR A 52 -6.04 -5.68 10.32
CA THR A 52 -6.62 -6.66 9.40
C THR A 52 -8.13 -6.50 9.30
N TYR A 53 -8.64 -6.67 8.08
CA TYR A 53 -10.06 -6.71 7.76
C TYR A 53 -10.40 -8.06 7.13
N THR A 54 -11.54 -8.65 7.51
CA THR A 54 -12.11 -9.73 6.71
C THR A 54 -12.83 -9.15 5.49
N ALA A 55 -13.12 -9.98 4.51
CA ALA A 55 -13.88 -9.57 3.32
C ALA A 55 -15.24 -8.98 3.68
N GLU A 56 -15.95 -9.61 4.64
CA GLU A 56 -17.25 -9.13 5.12
C GLU A 56 -17.15 -7.77 5.78
N LEU A 57 -16.15 -7.57 6.66
CA LEU A 57 -15.94 -6.28 7.32
C LEU A 57 -15.58 -5.18 6.32
N PHE A 58 -14.82 -5.52 5.26
CA PHE A 58 -14.54 -4.57 4.18
C PHE A 58 -15.83 -4.15 3.44
N VAL A 59 -16.70 -5.10 3.10
CA VAL A 59 -18.00 -4.79 2.47
C VAL A 59 -18.90 -3.97 3.38
N GLU A 60 -18.98 -4.32 4.67
CA GLU A 60 -19.74 -3.53 5.67
C GLU A 60 -19.22 -2.08 5.74
N MET A 61 -17.89 -1.90 5.71
CA MET A 61 -17.29 -0.57 5.68
C MET A 61 -17.65 0.18 4.39
N ALA A 62 -17.55 -0.46 3.24
CA ALA A 62 -17.87 0.13 1.96
C ALA A 62 -19.35 0.52 1.88
N ASP A 63 -20.24 -0.29 2.44
CA ASP A 63 -21.67 -0.03 2.51
C ASP A 63 -22.06 1.11 3.47
N ALA A 64 -21.33 1.20 4.59
CA ALA A 64 -21.60 2.23 5.60
C ALA A 64 -21.19 3.63 5.14
N TYR A 65 -20.25 3.70 4.20
CA TYR A 65 -19.66 4.96 3.72
C TYR A 65 -19.78 5.04 2.20
N GLU A 66 -21.01 5.19 1.69
CA GLU A 66 -21.31 5.32 0.26
C GLU A 66 -20.42 6.41 -0.38
N GLY A 67 -19.78 6.07 -1.51
CA GLY A 67 -18.86 6.97 -2.22
C GLY A 67 -17.44 7.05 -1.65
N VAL A 68 -17.15 6.34 -0.56
CA VAL A 68 -15.82 6.40 0.08
C VAL A 68 -14.72 5.70 -0.73
N LEU A 69 -15.09 4.74 -1.60
CA LEU A 69 -14.15 4.00 -2.44
C LEU A 69 -13.94 4.65 -3.81
N GLU A 70 -14.84 5.50 -4.25
CA GLU A 70 -14.84 6.05 -5.61
C GLU A 70 -15.19 7.55 -5.62
N GLY A 71 -14.84 8.20 -6.73
CA GLY A 71 -15.13 9.62 -6.95
C GLY A 71 -14.11 10.59 -6.38
N GLU A 72 -14.36 11.88 -6.54
CA GLU A 72 -13.46 12.96 -6.13
C GLU A 72 -13.34 13.10 -4.60
N ASP A 73 -14.38 12.69 -3.87
CA ASP A 73 -14.44 12.78 -2.40
C ASP A 73 -13.96 11.51 -1.69
N ARG A 74 -13.39 10.56 -2.42
CA ARG A 74 -12.87 9.33 -1.81
C ARG A 74 -11.79 9.66 -0.78
N GLN A 75 -11.85 8.98 0.36
CA GLN A 75 -10.87 9.12 1.45
C GLN A 75 -10.13 7.81 1.71
N ARG A 76 -10.08 6.92 0.71
CA ARG A 76 -9.48 5.59 0.83
C ARG A 76 -8.83 5.19 -0.47
N TYR A 77 -7.76 4.41 -0.33
CA TYR A 77 -7.19 3.66 -1.44
C TYR A 77 -7.32 2.16 -1.19
N VAL A 78 -7.49 1.42 -2.26
CA VAL A 78 -7.37 -0.03 -2.26
C VAL A 78 -6.15 -0.37 -3.13
N PHE A 79 -5.19 -1.08 -2.57
CA PHE A 79 -4.02 -1.57 -3.31
C PHE A 79 -4.19 -3.07 -3.57
N ASP A 80 -4.18 -3.44 -4.82
CA ASP A 80 -4.28 -4.82 -5.28
C ASP A 80 -2.89 -5.29 -5.73
N LEU A 81 -2.33 -6.24 -4.98
CA LEU A 81 -0.98 -6.78 -5.19
C LEU A 81 -0.97 -8.00 -6.12
N ARG A 82 -2.13 -8.45 -6.59
CA ARG A 82 -2.24 -9.57 -7.52
C ARG A 82 -1.58 -9.23 -8.85
N SER A 83 -1.34 -10.27 -9.64
CA SER A 83 -0.83 -10.10 -10.99
C SER A 83 -1.72 -9.16 -11.81
N LYS A 84 -1.11 -8.47 -12.79
CA LYS A 84 -1.86 -7.57 -13.68
C LYS A 84 -2.99 -8.28 -14.41
N GLU A 85 -2.81 -9.56 -14.76
CA GLU A 85 -3.82 -10.38 -15.44
C GLU A 85 -5.03 -10.64 -14.55
N GLU A 86 -4.80 -10.98 -13.27
CA GLU A 86 -5.87 -11.20 -12.29
C GLU A 86 -6.61 -9.90 -11.95
N TYR A 87 -5.86 -8.82 -11.79
CA TYR A 87 -6.41 -7.49 -11.58
C TYR A 87 -7.31 -7.06 -12.75
N ASP A 88 -6.85 -7.22 -14.00
CA ASP A 88 -7.62 -6.85 -15.19
C ASP A 88 -8.86 -7.71 -15.41
N ALA A 89 -8.89 -8.92 -14.86
CA ALA A 89 -10.07 -9.80 -14.91
C ALA A 89 -11.17 -9.33 -13.96
N GLY A 90 -10.83 -8.58 -12.92
CA GLY A 90 -11.75 -7.99 -11.95
C GLY A 90 -11.03 -7.58 -10.66
N HIS A 91 -11.34 -6.40 -10.18
CA HIS A 91 -10.77 -5.82 -8.96
C HIS A 91 -11.80 -4.94 -8.25
N ILE A 92 -11.48 -4.49 -7.05
CA ILE A 92 -12.32 -3.50 -6.33
C ILE A 92 -12.28 -2.18 -7.09
N VAL A 93 -13.42 -1.54 -7.22
CA VAL A 93 -13.56 -0.23 -7.89
C VAL A 93 -12.50 0.75 -7.39
N GLU A 94 -11.86 1.49 -8.32
CA GLU A 94 -10.76 2.43 -8.05
C GLU A 94 -9.53 1.79 -7.37
N ALA A 95 -9.43 0.46 -7.30
CA ALA A 95 -8.21 -0.17 -6.79
C ALA A 95 -7.02 0.09 -7.71
N ILE A 96 -5.86 0.28 -7.09
CA ILE A 96 -4.60 0.54 -7.78
C ILE A 96 -3.78 -0.76 -7.76
N ASN A 97 -3.43 -1.27 -8.94
CA ASN A 97 -2.57 -2.45 -9.02
C ASN A 97 -1.10 -2.08 -8.73
N ILE A 98 -0.50 -2.75 -7.77
CA ILE A 98 0.88 -2.52 -7.35
C ILE A 98 1.63 -3.84 -7.36
N ASP A 99 2.73 -3.91 -8.10
CA ASP A 99 3.67 -5.03 -8.01
C ASP A 99 4.47 -4.92 -6.69
N PRO A 100 4.26 -5.83 -5.72
CA PRO A 100 4.91 -5.74 -4.41
C PRO A 100 6.43 -5.93 -4.48
N THR A 101 6.95 -6.52 -5.57
CA THR A 101 8.39 -6.79 -5.74
C THR A 101 9.17 -5.56 -6.18
N THR A 102 8.50 -4.60 -6.81
CA THR A 102 9.09 -3.36 -7.34
C THR A 102 8.54 -2.09 -6.70
N ALA A 103 7.67 -2.23 -5.70
CA ALA A 103 6.98 -1.11 -5.06
C ALA A 103 7.95 -0.09 -4.46
N ASP A 104 7.81 1.16 -4.85
CA ASP A 104 8.48 2.32 -4.25
C ASP A 104 7.60 2.88 -3.14
N PHE A 105 7.86 2.48 -1.90
CA PHE A 105 7.05 2.87 -0.75
C PHE A 105 7.12 4.37 -0.46
N ASP A 106 8.26 5.03 -0.69
CA ASP A 106 8.37 6.49 -0.54
C ASP A 106 7.47 7.20 -1.56
N ALA A 107 7.45 6.74 -2.82
CA ALA A 107 6.59 7.29 -3.85
C ALA A 107 5.09 7.02 -3.59
N ILE A 108 4.74 5.86 -3.06
CA ILE A 108 3.37 5.51 -2.67
C ILE A 108 2.91 6.41 -1.53
N ILE A 109 3.71 6.57 -0.49
CA ILE A 109 3.39 7.45 0.65
C ILE A 109 3.24 8.90 0.21
N GLU A 110 4.12 9.39 -0.66
CA GLU A 110 4.05 10.76 -1.19
C GLU A 110 2.71 11.06 -1.89
N LYS A 111 2.13 10.04 -2.55
CA LYS A 111 0.84 10.14 -3.26
C LYS A 111 -0.38 9.76 -2.41
N THR A 112 -0.18 9.38 -1.16
CA THR A 112 -1.27 8.97 -0.27
C THR A 112 -1.49 10.07 0.77
N PRO A 113 -2.65 10.76 0.79
CA PRO A 113 -2.98 11.70 1.85
C PRO A 113 -2.89 11.06 3.23
N SER A 114 -2.40 11.78 4.24
CA SER A 114 -2.16 11.23 5.58
C SER A 114 -3.44 10.88 6.35
N ASP A 115 -4.58 11.41 5.94
CA ASP A 115 -5.92 11.15 6.48
C ASP A 115 -6.66 10.04 5.73
N TYR A 116 -6.05 9.48 4.65
CA TYR A 116 -6.64 8.36 3.94
C TYR A 116 -6.37 7.04 4.66
N SER A 117 -7.34 6.14 4.56
CA SER A 117 -7.14 4.73 4.89
C SER A 117 -6.74 3.94 3.64
N VAL A 118 -5.82 3.00 3.81
CA VAL A 118 -5.35 2.13 2.74
C VAL A 118 -5.74 0.69 3.05
N TYR A 119 -6.39 0.02 2.11
CA TYR A 119 -6.73 -1.39 2.19
C TYR A 119 -5.89 -2.16 1.19
N VAL A 120 -5.26 -3.23 1.61
CA VAL A 120 -4.31 -4.00 0.79
C VAL A 120 -4.83 -5.41 0.58
N ILE A 121 -4.95 -5.81 -0.67
CA ILE A 121 -5.33 -7.16 -1.11
C ILE A 121 -4.08 -7.82 -1.70
N GLY A 122 -3.69 -8.97 -1.18
CA GLY A 122 -2.57 -9.75 -1.70
C GLY A 122 -2.99 -11.10 -2.27
N ASN A 123 -2.05 -11.82 -2.88
CA ASN A 123 -2.24 -13.23 -3.24
C ASN A 123 -2.33 -14.12 -1.99
N THR A 124 -1.70 -13.67 -0.91
CA THR A 124 -1.73 -14.30 0.40
C THR A 124 -1.91 -13.25 1.49
N ASP A 125 -2.43 -13.69 2.64
CA ASP A 125 -2.54 -12.84 3.83
C ASP A 125 -1.19 -12.27 4.27
N GLU A 126 -0.12 -13.07 4.15
CA GLU A 126 1.22 -12.68 4.54
C GLU A 126 1.78 -11.60 3.62
N GLU A 127 1.53 -11.69 2.30
CA GLU A 127 1.91 -10.65 1.34
C GLU A 127 1.21 -9.32 1.66
N ALA A 128 -0.11 -9.33 1.87
CA ALA A 128 -0.87 -8.13 2.23
C ALA A 128 -0.39 -7.52 3.55
N LYS A 129 -0.20 -8.34 4.60
CA LYS A 129 0.32 -7.92 5.91
C LYS A 129 1.74 -7.34 5.82
N THR A 130 2.61 -7.99 5.07
CA THR A 130 3.98 -7.51 4.82
C THR A 130 3.96 -6.14 4.15
N PHE A 131 3.11 -5.97 3.15
CA PHE A 131 2.98 -4.69 2.46
C PHE A 131 2.48 -3.58 3.40
N VAL A 132 1.46 -3.86 4.21
CA VAL A 132 0.95 -2.94 5.25
C VAL A 132 2.05 -2.55 6.24
N ALA A 133 2.79 -3.52 6.77
CA ALA A 133 3.89 -3.25 7.69
C ALA A 133 4.97 -2.35 7.05
N ASN A 134 5.25 -2.54 5.78
CA ASN A 134 6.21 -1.71 5.04
C ASN A 134 5.70 -0.29 4.77
N LEU A 135 4.41 -0.12 4.47
CA LEU A 135 3.78 1.21 4.36
C LEU A 135 3.90 1.97 5.68
N LYS A 136 3.49 1.34 6.79
CA LYS A 136 3.56 1.93 8.13
C LYS A 136 5.00 2.25 8.57
N ALA A 137 5.95 1.38 8.25
CA ALA A 137 7.36 1.63 8.53
C ALA A 137 7.92 2.83 7.76
N THR A 138 7.45 3.07 6.55
CA THR A 138 7.86 4.19 5.70
C THR A 138 7.24 5.51 6.17
N ASP A 139 5.99 5.49 6.60
CA ASP A 139 5.24 6.67 7.07
C ASP A 139 5.30 6.86 8.60
N GLU A 140 6.19 6.17 9.29
CA GLU A 140 6.35 6.26 10.76
C GLU A 140 5.02 6.09 11.53
N GLU A 141 4.19 5.14 11.10
CA GLU A 141 2.87 4.81 11.69
C GLU A 141 1.79 5.90 11.56
N LYS A 142 1.96 6.90 10.70
CA LYS A 142 0.94 7.94 10.49
C LYS A 142 -0.20 7.48 9.58
N LEU A 143 0.07 6.51 8.69
CA LEU A 143 -0.90 6.01 7.72
C LEU A 143 -1.79 4.92 8.34
N PHE A 144 -3.09 5.07 8.16
CA PHE A 144 -4.07 4.02 8.45
C PHE A 144 -4.05 2.98 7.32
N ALA A 145 -3.36 1.87 7.51
CA ALA A 145 -3.23 0.82 6.52
C ALA A 145 -3.65 -0.54 7.09
N TYR A 146 -4.43 -1.30 6.32
CA TYR A 146 -5.08 -2.54 6.71
C TYR A 146 -4.90 -3.62 5.65
N ALA A 147 -4.61 -4.85 6.07
CA ALA A 147 -4.56 -6.01 5.19
C ALA A 147 -5.94 -6.68 5.14
N ILE A 148 -6.45 -6.96 3.94
CA ILE A 148 -7.64 -7.77 3.76
C ILE A 148 -7.23 -9.23 3.78
N VAL A 149 -7.69 -9.96 4.81
CA VAL A 149 -7.37 -11.38 4.98
C VAL A 149 -8.36 -12.27 4.24
N GLY A 150 -7.86 -13.43 3.76
CA GLY A 150 -8.59 -14.32 2.86
C GLY A 150 -8.40 -13.97 1.38
N GLY A 151 -7.68 -12.88 1.10
CA GLY A 151 -7.37 -12.45 -0.26
C GLY A 151 -8.60 -12.13 -1.11
N TYR A 152 -8.40 -12.02 -2.41
CA TYR A 152 -9.47 -11.69 -3.34
C TYR A 152 -10.52 -12.80 -3.46
N GLU A 153 -10.13 -14.06 -3.24
CA GLU A 153 -11.07 -15.20 -3.23
C GLU A 153 -12.14 -15.09 -2.13
N ALA A 154 -11.77 -14.56 -0.96
CA ALA A 154 -12.74 -14.29 0.09
C ALA A 154 -13.65 -13.11 -0.26
N LEU A 155 -13.08 -12.05 -0.85
CA LEU A 155 -13.84 -10.90 -1.32
C LEU A 155 -14.89 -11.30 -2.36
N GLU A 156 -14.55 -12.10 -3.37
CA GLU A 156 -15.51 -12.56 -4.39
C GLU A 156 -16.72 -13.32 -3.81
N LYS A 157 -16.57 -13.89 -2.61
CA LYS A 157 -17.62 -14.65 -1.93
C LYS A 157 -18.42 -13.82 -0.92
N ALA A 158 -17.94 -12.63 -0.58
CA ALA A 158 -18.58 -11.77 0.40
C ALA A 158 -19.92 -11.25 -0.16
N GLU A 159 -20.96 -11.29 0.65
CA GLU A 159 -22.28 -10.80 0.25
C GLU A 159 -22.23 -9.29 -0.04
N GLY A 160 -22.72 -8.88 -1.20
CA GLY A 160 -22.78 -7.49 -1.60
C GLY A 160 -21.52 -6.95 -2.29
N ILE A 161 -20.47 -7.77 -2.46
CA ILE A 161 -19.23 -7.34 -3.12
C ILE A 161 -19.42 -6.99 -4.60
N ASP A 162 -20.36 -7.62 -5.30
CA ASP A 162 -20.57 -7.49 -6.75
C ASP A 162 -20.69 -6.02 -7.22
N LYS A 163 -21.25 -5.15 -6.38
CA LYS A 163 -21.40 -3.73 -6.67
C LYS A 163 -20.10 -2.92 -6.62
N TYR A 164 -19.05 -3.52 -6.03
CA TYR A 164 -17.71 -2.92 -5.91
C TYR A 164 -16.69 -3.56 -6.84
N ILE A 165 -17.09 -4.48 -7.71
CA ILE A 165 -16.18 -5.09 -8.69
C ILE A 165 -16.18 -4.26 -9.97
N SER A 166 -14.98 -3.94 -10.45
CA SER A 166 -14.71 -3.17 -11.68
C SER A 166 -13.62 -3.85 -12.51
N THR A 167 -13.54 -3.44 -13.77
CA THR A 167 -12.40 -3.70 -14.66
C THR A 167 -11.73 -2.39 -15.10
N GLU A 168 -12.27 -1.24 -14.66
CA GLU A 168 -11.68 0.06 -14.94
C GLU A 168 -10.57 0.33 -13.90
N PRO A 169 -9.34 0.61 -14.32
CA PRO A 169 -8.21 0.77 -13.40
C PRO A 169 -8.37 2.02 -12.53
N GLY A 170 -8.04 1.89 -11.27
CA GLY A 170 -7.88 3.03 -10.38
C GLY A 170 -6.51 3.68 -10.51
N ASP A 171 -6.44 4.95 -10.18
CA ASP A 171 -5.22 5.76 -10.19
C ASP A 171 -5.05 6.53 -8.88
N PHE A 172 -3.82 6.89 -8.56
CA PHE A 172 -3.58 7.90 -7.56
C PHE A 172 -4.20 9.24 -8.00
N SER A 173 -4.78 9.98 -7.06
CA SER A 173 -5.14 11.38 -7.32
C SER A 173 -3.88 12.21 -7.65
N ASP A 174 -4.06 13.41 -8.21
CA ASP A 174 -2.97 14.36 -8.48
C ASP A 174 -2.31 14.92 -7.21
N PHE A 175 -2.79 14.49 -6.04
CA PHE A 175 -2.26 14.90 -4.74
C PHE A 175 -0.83 14.43 -4.54
N THR A 176 0.01 15.32 -3.99
CA THR A 176 1.27 14.95 -3.36
C THR A 176 1.41 15.64 -2.00
N ARG A 177 2.01 14.95 -1.03
CA ARG A 177 2.23 15.51 0.31
C ARG A 177 3.13 16.73 0.28
N THR A 178 4.15 16.70 -0.58
CA THR A 178 5.09 17.84 -0.76
C THR A 178 4.38 19.08 -1.28
N GLU A 179 3.50 18.95 -2.27
CA GLU A 179 2.72 20.06 -2.80
C GLU A 179 1.70 20.60 -1.79
N ALA A 180 1.05 19.69 -1.05
CA ALA A 180 0.12 20.05 0.00
C ALA A 180 0.82 20.84 1.14
N ALA A 181 1.98 20.36 1.61
CA ALA A 181 2.77 21.05 2.62
C ALA A 181 3.20 22.45 2.15
N LYS A 182 3.70 22.57 0.93
CA LYS A 182 4.07 23.85 0.33
C LYS A 182 2.87 24.80 0.22
N LYS A 183 1.71 24.28 -0.16
CA LYS A 183 0.48 25.08 -0.23
C LYS A 183 0.02 25.56 1.14
N PHE A 184 0.18 24.72 2.17
CA PHE A 184 -0.12 25.09 3.55
C PHE A 184 0.77 26.25 4.01
N GLU A 185 2.08 26.16 3.81
CA GLU A 185 3.04 27.23 4.14
C GLU A 185 2.72 28.55 3.44
N GLU A 186 2.31 28.51 2.16
CA GLU A 186 1.87 29.69 1.41
C GLU A 186 0.65 30.36 2.06
N LEU A 187 -0.37 29.56 2.42
CA LEU A 187 -1.62 30.06 3.03
C LEU A 187 -1.39 30.62 4.43
N GLU A 188 -0.48 30.01 5.19
CA GLU A 188 -0.06 30.52 6.51
C GLU A 188 0.66 31.87 6.39
N ALA A 189 1.62 31.97 5.46
CA ALA A 189 2.34 33.22 5.17
C ALA A 189 1.40 34.34 4.72
N GLU A 190 0.30 34.03 4.03
CA GLU A 190 -0.75 34.96 3.64
C GLU A 190 -1.74 35.27 4.78
N GLY A 191 -1.61 34.64 5.96
CA GLY A 191 -2.50 34.80 7.10
C GLY A 191 -3.91 34.27 6.90
N LYS A 192 -4.10 33.39 5.91
CA LYS A 192 -5.40 32.76 5.59
C LYS A 192 -5.71 31.58 6.50
N ILE A 193 -4.69 30.94 7.05
CA ILE A 193 -4.79 29.87 8.05
C ILE A 193 -3.84 30.18 9.21
N LYS A 194 -4.07 29.57 10.36
CA LYS A 194 -3.20 29.63 11.54
C LYS A 194 -2.92 28.21 11.99
N GLU A 195 -1.71 27.99 12.52
CA GLU A 195 -1.44 26.73 13.24
C GLU A 195 -2.45 26.59 14.40
N ALA A 196 -2.94 25.38 14.61
CA ALA A 196 -3.74 25.05 15.78
C ALA A 196 -2.81 25.04 17.01
N GLU A 197 -3.13 25.89 18.02
CA GLU A 197 -2.42 25.93 19.30
C GLU A 197 -2.67 24.68 20.13
#